data_6dc1c0793d5da585356dad297f485d80
#
_entry.id   6dc1c0793d5da585356dad297f485d80
#
_cell.length_a   1.000
_cell.length_b   1.000
_cell.length_c   1.000
_cell.angle_alpha   90.00
_cell.angle_beta   90.00
_cell.angle_gamma   90.00
#
_symmetry.space_group_name_H-M   'P 1'
#
loop_
_entity.id
_entity.type
_entity.pdbx_description
1 polymer ?
#
loop_
_entity_poly.entity_id
_entity_poly.type
_entity_poly.pdbx_seq_one_letter_code
_entity_poly.pdbx_strand_id
1 'polypeptide(L)'
;MMTEIIKKLINLLGDKKVKFSQDYLEKYGIDWYKEIKPDPTAIVFPHNENDLQAIVLFAEKEDQKLVISGGRTGLCGGATAANKEIVVSLEKMNDMNWIPKKNQVVCQAGAITDNVKNFVAEHDRLLPISLASSSSSSIGGNVATNAAGSKFIKYGSTKDHIAKIKVMLANGEMLTLKKEIKKDATGPNLMELFFGSEGVLGIIYEVTFNTCEQPKYIENILIRTNKLNSIRQHILAPEVKNIISSIEYWDENCQKLLGDSPESTYFVVVELSSSSKDEIDLCLETLAEKNINIALLNSKQSDEIWAKREDLPVNLASKGAYKMDISVPLETLENFLDEIKQLGPNEMFSFGHLGDGNIHINIVSESNKGKLIDEVYGLLKIHHGSPSAEHGIGQRKKEIWTKFEGYQDKYKLLQTLKKSMDPKNILSPKVFFE
;
A
#
# COMPACT_ATOMS: atom_id res chain seq x y z
N MET A 1 14.45 5.52 -32.85
CA MET A 1 13.67 5.45 -34.13
C MET A 1 12.23 5.09 -33.78
N MET A 2 11.26 5.68 -34.48
CA MET A 2 9.85 5.39 -34.27
C MET A 2 9.50 4.02 -34.85
N THR A 3 9.14 3.08 -34.00
CA THR A 3 8.77 1.71 -34.41
C THR A 3 7.40 1.67 -35.07
N GLU A 4 7.06 0.59 -35.77
CA GLU A 4 5.76 0.39 -36.39
C GLU A 4 4.62 0.42 -35.34
N ILE A 5 4.85 -0.17 -34.15
CA ILE A 5 3.91 -0.14 -33.01
C ILE A 5 3.64 1.29 -32.55
N ILE A 6 4.67 2.14 -32.44
CA ILE A 6 4.50 3.55 -32.04
C ILE A 6 3.65 4.32 -33.06
N LYS A 7 3.88 4.10 -34.37
CA LYS A 7 3.05 4.72 -35.43
C LYS A 7 1.59 4.33 -35.32
N LYS A 8 1.31 3.03 -35.10
CA LYS A 8 -0.05 2.53 -34.92
C LYS A 8 -0.72 3.13 -33.67
N LEU A 9 0.02 3.25 -32.55
CA LEU A 9 -0.48 3.89 -31.34
C LEU A 9 -0.80 5.40 -31.56
N ILE A 10 0.06 6.12 -32.27
CA ILE A 10 -0.18 7.53 -32.61
C ILE A 10 -1.43 7.67 -33.50
N ASN A 11 -1.60 6.80 -34.48
CA ASN A 11 -2.79 6.80 -35.34
C ASN A 11 -4.07 6.51 -34.54
N LEU A 12 -3.98 5.65 -33.52
CA LEU A 12 -5.11 5.26 -32.67
C LEU A 12 -5.51 6.36 -31.68
N LEU A 13 -4.54 6.99 -31.02
CA LEU A 13 -4.76 7.85 -29.83
C LEU A 13 -4.45 9.33 -30.09
N GLY A 14 -3.70 9.64 -31.14
CA GLY A 14 -3.10 10.94 -31.40
C GLY A 14 -1.73 11.08 -30.73
N ASP A 15 -0.89 11.96 -31.27
CA ASP A 15 0.51 12.19 -30.88
C ASP A 15 0.66 12.71 -29.44
N LYS A 16 -0.33 13.48 -28.95
CA LYS A 16 -0.30 14.05 -27.59
C LYS A 16 -0.37 12.97 -26.51
N LYS A 17 -1.08 11.86 -26.77
CA LYS A 17 -1.31 10.76 -25.81
C LYS A 17 -0.25 9.67 -25.86
N VAL A 18 0.70 9.72 -26.80
CA VAL A 18 1.76 8.71 -26.97
C VAL A 18 3.12 9.35 -26.79
N LYS A 19 3.93 8.85 -25.86
CA LYS A 19 5.29 9.33 -25.60
C LYS A 19 6.29 8.19 -25.73
N PHE A 20 7.43 8.47 -26.37
CA PHE A 20 8.49 7.48 -26.64
C PHE A 20 9.89 8.08 -26.62
N SER A 21 10.04 9.35 -26.16
CA SER A 21 11.37 9.93 -25.92
C SER A 21 12.00 9.30 -24.68
N GLN A 22 13.33 9.26 -24.65
CA GLN A 22 14.08 8.61 -23.58
C GLN A 22 13.67 9.09 -22.19
N ASP A 23 13.51 10.41 -22.01
CA ASP A 23 13.09 11.02 -20.74
C ASP A 23 11.74 10.47 -20.23
N TYR A 24 10.77 10.27 -21.16
CA TYR A 24 9.48 9.69 -20.80
C TYR A 24 9.60 8.20 -20.48
N LEU A 25 10.38 7.44 -21.26
CA LEU A 25 10.56 6.01 -21.04
C LEU A 25 11.24 5.75 -19.69
N GLU A 26 12.24 6.53 -19.32
CA GLU A 26 12.91 6.42 -18.02
C GLU A 26 12.01 6.85 -16.86
N LYS A 27 11.29 7.98 -17.01
CA LYS A 27 10.44 8.51 -15.96
C LYS A 27 9.21 7.65 -15.66
N TYR A 28 8.56 7.13 -16.70
CA TYR A 28 7.28 6.42 -16.58
C TYR A 28 7.41 4.90 -16.64
N GLY A 29 8.56 4.40 -17.10
CA GLY A 29 8.82 2.97 -17.23
C GLY A 29 9.20 2.28 -15.92
N ILE A 30 9.34 3.02 -14.82
CA ILE A 30 9.83 2.53 -13.53
C ILE A 30 8.95 3.02 -12.39
N ASP A 31 8.82 2.21 -11.33
CA ASP A 31 8.26 2.63 -10.04
C ASP A 31 9.35 2.97 -9.01
N TRP A 32 8.98 3.06 -7.74
CA TRP A 32 9.93 3.39 -6.66
C TRP A 32 10.98 2.28 -6.43
N TYR A 33 10.70 1.03 -6.82
CA TYR A 33 11.64 -0.08 -6.79
C TYR A 33 12.59 0.01 -8.00
N LYS A 34 13.73 0.67 -7.83
CA LYS A 34 14.66 1.05 -8.90
C LYS A 34 15.66 -0.03 -9.30
N GLU A 35 15.57 -1.24 -8.73
CA GLU A 35 16.52 -2.32 -9.04
C GLU A 35 16.28 -3.00 -10.41
N ILE A 36 15.06 -2.84 -10.96
CA ILE A 36 14.71 -3.33 -12.29
C ILE A 36 14.91 -2.20 -13.31
N LYS A 37 15.79 -2.40 -14.28
CA LYS A 37 16.03 -1.41 -15.33
C LYS A 37 14.81 -1.30 -16.25
N PRO A 38 14.24 -0.10 -16.46
CA PRO A 38 13.10 0.07 -17.37
C PRO A 38 13.53 -0.06 -18.83
N ASP A 39 12.68 -0.70 -19.63
CA ASP A 39 12.83 -0.85 -21.08
C ASP A 39 11.45 -0.88 -21.78
N PRO A 40 10.56 0.12 -21.57
CA PRO A 40 9.29 0.17 -22.25
C PRO A 40 9.41 0.56 -23.71
N THR A 41 8.46 0.12 -24.55
CA THR A 41 8.33 0.53 -25.95
C THR A 41 7.78 1.95 -26.09
N ALA A 42 6.74 2.26 -25.32
CA ALA A 42 6.07 3.57 -25.31
C ALA A 42 5.29 3.76 -24.00
N ILE A 43 4.96 5.00 -23.71
CA ILE A 43 4.05 5.38 -22.65
C ILE A 43 2.79 5.95 -23.28
N VAL A 44 1.62 5.45 -22.89
CA VAL A 44 0.32 5.95 -23.37
C VAL A 44 -0.48 6.52 -22.21
N PHE A 45 -1.19 7.61 -22.49
CA PHE A 45 -1.98 8.37 -21.54
C PHE A 45 -3.45 8.41 -21.97
N PRO A 46 -4.27 7.41 -21.58
CA PRO A 46 -5.71 7.49 -21.81
C PRO A 46 -6.30 8.64 -21.00
N HIS A 47 -7.26 9.36 -21.59
CA HIS A 47 -7.98 10.46 -20.94
C HIS A 47 -9.38 10.03 -20.46
N ASN A 48 -9.88 8.92 -20.98
CA ASN A 48 -11.20 8.39 -20.68
C ASN A 48 -11.25 6.86 -20.91
N GLU A 49 -12.39 6.27 -20.62
CA GLU A 49 -12.60 4.82 -20.75
C GLU A 49 -12.53 4.33 -22.19
N ASN A 50 -12.92 5.15 -23.17
CA ASN A 50 -12.84 4.80 -24.59
C ASN A 50 -11.39 4.72 -25.08
N ASP A 51 -10.54 5.67 -24.66
CA ASP A 51 -9.10 5.61 -24.95
C ASP A 51 -8.48 4.35 -24.34
N LEU A 52 -8.84 4.05 -23.08
CA LEU A 52 -8.34 2.86 -22.37
C LEU A 52 -8.76 1.57 -23.08
N GLN A 53 -10.02 1.48 -23.48
CA GLN A 53 -10.54 0.34 -24.25
C GLN A 53 -9.81 0.18 -25.59
N ALA A 54 -9.60 1.27 -26.32
CA ALA A 54 -8.87 1.24 -27.59
C ALA A 54 -7.43 0.72 -27.40
N ILE A 55 -6.74 1.11 -26.31
CA ILE A 55 -5.40 0.62 -25.97
C ILE A 55 -5.42 -0.88 -25.68
N VAL A 56 -6.37 -1.36 -24.88
CA VAL A 56 -6.49 -2.79 -24.53
C VAL A 56 -6.78 -3.64 -25.76
N LEU A 57 -7.73 -3.24 -26.59
CA LEU A 57 -8.07 -3.95 -27.83
C LEU A 57 -6.90 -3.93 -28.84
N PHE A 58 -6.16 -2.82 -28.89
CA PHE A 58 -4.93 -2.74 -29.69
C PHE A 58 -3.88 -3.75 -29.18
N ALA A 59 -3.65 -3.79 -27.87
CA ALA A 59 -2.68 -4.70 -27.27
C ALA A 59 -3.07 -6.16 -27.49
N GLU A 60 -4.34 -6.49 -27.36
CA GLU A 60 -4.90 -7.82 -27.62
C GLU A 60 -4.71 -8.24 -29.08
N LYS A 61 -4.97 -7.33 -30.03
CA LYS A 61 -4.84 -7.56 -31.47
C LYS A 61 -3.39 -7.69 -31.92
N GLU A 62 -2.51 -6.81 -31.44
CA GLU A 62 -1.10 -6.74 -31.88
C GLU A 62 -0.16 -7.57 -30.99
N ASP A 63 -0.71 -8.38 -30.07
CA ASP A 63 0.03 -9.16 -29.06
C ASP A 63 1.05 -8.33 -28.26
N GLN A 64 0.65 -7.10 -27.89
CA GLN A 64 1.48 -6.23 -27.07
C GLN A 64 1.18 -6.44 -25.59
N LYS A 65 2.19 -6.32 -24.76
CA LYS A 65 2.05 -6.42 -23.32
C LYS A 65 1.89 -5.02 -22.71
N LEU A 66 1.06 -4.90 -21.69
CA LEU A 66 0.76 -3.66 -21.00
C LEU A 66 1.24 -3.72 -19.56
N VAL A 67 1.87 -2.66 -19.10
CA VAL A 67 2.13 -2.42 -17.69
C VAL A 67 1.25 -1.26 -17.24
N ILE A 68 0.39 -1.51 -16.26
CA ILE A 68 -0.54 -0.51 -15.76
C ILE A 68 0.16 0.34 -14.70
N SER A 69 0.12 1.66 -14.89
CA SER A 69 0.86 2.60 -14.07
C SER A 69 -0.07 3.66 -13.49
N GLY A 70 -0.02 3.83 -12.18
CA GLY A 70 -0.63 4.92 -11.42
C GLY A 70 0.41 5.93 -10.94
N GLY A 71 0.50 6.14 -9.62
CA GLY A 71 1.44 7.07 -9.00
C GLY A 71 2.91 6.62 -9.00
N ARG A 72 3.20 5.40 -9.34
CA ARG A 72 4.55 4.78 -9.37
C ARG A 72 5.27 4.80 -8.01
N THR A 73 4.51 4.75 -6.92
CA THR A 73 5.03 4.73 -5.54
C THR A 73 5.31 3.30 -5.04
N GLY A 74 5.04 2.29 -5.85
CA GLY A 74 5.19 0.88 -5.49
C GLY A 74 6.65 0.48 -5.22
N LEU A 75 6.84 -0.45 -4.28
CA LEU A 75 8.14 -0.92 -3.79
C LEU A 75 8.48 -2.34 -4.27
N CYS A 76 7.69 -2.89 -5.20
CA CYS A 76 7.85 -4.27 -5.68
C CYS A 76 7.95 -4.41 -7.20
N GLY A 77 8.12 -3.32 -7.95
CA GLY A 77 8.25 -3.37 -9.41
C GLY A 77 6.95 -3.60 -10.17
N GLY A 78 5.78 -3.42 -9.52
CA GLY A 78 4.47 -3.68 -10.12
C GLY A 78 4.16 -2.79 -11.32
N ALA A 79 4.66 -1.55 -11.34
CA ALA A 79 4.50 -0.61 -12.45
C ALA A 79 5.78 -0.42 -13.29
N THR A 80 6.76 -1.34 -13.19
CA THR A 80 8.00 -1.29 -13.98
C THR A 80 7.89 -2.14 -15.25
N ALA A 81 8.11 -1.52 -16.40
CA ALA A 81 8.15 -2.17 -17.70
C ALA A 81 9.59 -2.45 -18.11
N ALA A 82 9.99 -3.72 -18.19
CA ALA A 82 11.38 -4.12 -18.43
C ALA A 82 11.58 -4.98 -19.69
N ASN A 83 10.50 -5.30 -20.43
CA ASN A 83 10.52 -6.23 -21.55
C ASN A 83 9.75 -5.70 -22.77
N LYS A 84 9.96 -4.42 -23.11
CA LYS A 84 9.31 -3.75 -24.25
C LYS A 84 7.78 -3.63 -24.14
N GLU A 85 7.23 -3.71 -22.92
CA GLU A 85 5.82 -3.47 -22.70
C GLU A 85 5.46 -2.01 -23.04
N ILE A 86 4.16 -1.77 -23.29
CA ILE A 86 3.57 -0.44 -23.36
C ILE A 86 3.12 -0.06 -21.95
N VAL A 87 3.59 1.05 -21.42
CA VAL A 87 3.11 1.57 -20.14
C VAL A 87 1.81 2.36 -20.35
N VAL A 88 0.77 1.96 -19.63
CA VAL A 88 -0.52 2.67 -19.60
C VAL A 88 -0.57 3.52 -18.33
N SER A 89 -0.25 4.81 -18.45
CA SER A 89 -0.30 5.75 -17.34
C SER A 89 -1.70 6.33 -17.18
N LEU A 90 -2.36 6.04 -16.07
CA LEU A 90 -3.72 6.51 -15.79
C LEU A 90 -3.77 7.95 -15.25
N GLU A 91 -2.66 8.67 -15.14
CA GLU A 91 -2.59 10.00 -14.51
C GLU A 91 -3.51 11.06 -15.13
N LYS A 92 -3.95 10.87 -16.38
CA LYS A 92 -4.88 11.77 -17.07
C LYS A 92 -6.36 11.39 -16.85
N MET A 93 -6.62 10.27 -16.21
CA MET A 93 -7.94 9.87 -15.75
C MET A 93 -8.05 10.19 -14.25
N ASN A 94 -8.28 11.45 -13.91
CA ASN A 94 -8.18 11.97 -12.54
C ASN A 94 -9.39 12.81 -12.07
N ASP A 95 -10.51 12.73 -12.78
CA ASP A 95 -11.73 13.40 -12.40
C ASP A 95 -12.28 12.87 -11.08
N MET A 96 -12.93 13.78 -10.30
CA MET A 96 -13.57 13.47 -9.03
C MET A 96 -14.98 14.07 -9.00
N ASN A 97 -15.92 13.36 -8.39
CA ASN A 97 -17.28 13.82 -8.22
C ASN A 97 -17.86 13.40 -6.87
N TRP A 98 -18.58 14.30 -6.21
CA TRP A 98 -19.23 14.06 -4.92
C TRP A 98 -20.67 13.61 -5.10
N ILE A 99 -21.11 12.60 -4.34
CA ILE A 99 -22.51 12.13 -4.28
C ILE A 99 -23.10 12.47 -2.90
N PRO A 100 -23.73 13.63 -2.72
CA PRO A 100 -24.14 14.13 -1.39
C PRO A 100 -25.08 13.19 -0.65
N LYS A 101 -26.07 12.59 -1.34
CA LYS A 101 -27.08 11.70 -0.73
C LYS A 101 -26.49 10.42 -0.14
N LYS A 102 -25.32 10.00 -0.57
CA LYS A 102 -24.67 8.77 -0.13
C LYS A 102 -23.40 9.02 0.69
N ASN A 103 -22.94 10.27 0.82
CA ASN A 103 -21.63 10.62 1.37
C ASN A 103 -20.51 9.80 0.68
N GLN A 104 -20.52 9.79 -0.63
CA GLN A 104 -19.59 9.04 -1.45
C GLN A 104 -18.81 9.96 -2.38
N VAL A 105 -17.57 9.61 -2.69
CA VAL A 105 -16.78 10.22 -3.74
C VAL A 105 -16.54 9.21 -4.85
N VAL A 106 -16.76 9.63 -6.10
CA VAL A 106 -16.38 8.89 -7.30
C VAL A 106 -15.09 9.47 -7.80
N CYS A 107 -14.09 8.65 -8.02
CA CYS A 107 -12.77 9.06 -8.52
C CYS A 107 -12.36 8.21 -9.71
N GLN A 108 -11.79 8.82 -10.72
CA GLN A 108 -11.02 8.07 -11.72
C GLN A 108 -9.70 7.58 -11.10
N ALA A 109 -9.18 6.47 -11.62
CA ALA A 109 -8.06 5.73 -11.02
C ALA A 109 -6.74 6.50 -10.93
N GLY A 110 -6.52 7.49 -11.78
CA GLY A 110 -5.33 8.36 -11.78
C GLY A 110 -5.39 9.52 -10.79
N ALA A 111 -6.53 9.74 -10.10
CA ALA A 111 -6.63 10.77 -9.07
C ALA A 111 -5.62 10.51 -7.94
N ILE A 112 -4.89 11.55 -7.54
CA ILE A 112 -3.90 11.48 -6.46
C ILE A 112 -4.63 11.41 -5.11
N THR A 113 -4.16 10.56 -4.22
CA THR A 113 -4.80 10.25 -2.93
C THR A 113 -5.06 11.51 -2.11
N ASP A 114 -4.07 12.39 -1.93
CA ASP A 114 -4.25 13.62 -1.14
C ASP A 114 -5.22 14.60 -1.82
N ASN A 115 -5.26 14.66 -3.15
CA ASN A 115 -6.26 15.48 -3.84
C ASN A 115 -7.68 14.99 -3.55
N VAL A 116 -7.90 13.68 -3.51
CA VAL A 116 -9.20 13.10 -3.16
C VAL A 116 -9.54 13.34 -1.70
N LYS A 117 -8.56 13.19 -0.78
CA LYS A 117 -8.75 13.50 0.65
C LYS A 117 -9.16 14.96 0.86
N ASN A 118 -8.46 15.89 0.20
CA ASN A 118 -8.77 17.32 0.28
C ASN A 118 -10.17 17.62 -0.29
N PHE A 119 -10.50 17.06 -1.45
CA PHE A 119 -11.81 17.18 -2.05
C PHE A 119 -12.94 16.66 -1.14
N VAL A 120 -12.73 15.54 -0.46
CA VAL A 120 -13.68 14.97 0.51
C VAL A 120 -13.78 15.85 1.76
N ALA A 121 -12.68 16.44 2.21
CA ALA A 121 -12.66 17.33 3.36
C ALA A 121 -13.47 18.63 3.15
N GLU A 122 -13.57 19.13 1.90
CA GLU A 122 -14.44 20.27 1.52
C GLU A 122 -15.95 19.98 1.79
N HIS A 123 -16.28 18.69 1.98
CA HIS A 123 -17.65 18.24 2.31
C HIS A 123 -17.79 17.79 3.76
N ASP A 124 -16.90 18.21 4.67
CA ASP A 124 -16.85 17.83 6.08
C ASP A 124 -16.78 16.31 6.31
N ARG A 125 -16.09 15.59 5.38
CA ARG A 125 -15.93 14.14 5.44
C ARG A 125 -14.46 13.75 5.41
N LEU A 126 -14.18 12.51 5.77
CA LEU A 126 -12.86 11.88 5.75
C LEU A 126 -12.83 10.72 4.75
N LEU A 127 -11.83 10.71 3.86
CA LEU A 127 -11.39 9.50 3.19
C LEU A 127 -10.27 8.88 4.03
N PRO A 128 -10.49 7.76 4.74
CA PRO A 128 -9.58 7.30 5.78
C PRO A 128 -8.42 6.44 5.22
N ILE A 129 -7.86 6.85 4.10
CA ILE A 129 -6.66 6.24 3.50
C ILE A 129 -5.45 7.06 3.96
N SER A 130 -4.60 6.46 4.80
CA SER A 130 -3.40 7.10 5.36
C SER A 130 -2.15 6.37 4.90
N LEU A 131 -1.51 6.86 3.84
CA LEU A 131 -0.30 6.30 3.25
C LEU A 131 0.82 7.35 3.28
N ALA A 132 2.03 6.95 3.58
CA ALA A 132 3.21 7.83 3.49
C ALA A 132 3.40 8.40 2.06
N SER A 133 2.89 7.69 1.05
CA SER A 133 2.94 8.12 -0.36
C SER A 133 1.69 8.87 -0.83
N SER A 134 0.78 9.31 0.05
CA SER A 134 -0.52 9.90 -0.33
C SER A 134 -0.41 11.07 -1.30
N SER A 135 0.66 11.88 -1.21
CA SER A 135 0.92 13.00 -2.12
C SER A 135 1.24 12.59 -3.56
N SER A 136 1.55 11.33 -3.80
CA SER A 136 1.99 10.83 -5.12
C SER A 136 1.27 9.55 -5.54
N SER A 137 0.72 8.77 -4.61
CA SER A 137 -0.02 7.55 -4.93
C SER A 137 -1.35 7.89 -5.60
N SER A 138 -1.79 7.01 -6.50
CA SER A 138 -3.08 7.15 -7.19
C SER A 138 -4.12 6.19 -6.63
N ILE A 139 -5.38 6.58 -6.71
CA ILE A 139 -6.51 5.80 -6.20
C ILE A 139 -6.56 4.39 -6.82
N GLY A 140 -6.41 4.28 -8.13
CA GLY A 140 -6.40 2.95 -8.80
C GLY A 140 -5.24 2.07 -8.36
N GLY A 141 -4.07 2.66 -8.11
CA GLY A 141 -2.92 1.96 -7.55
C GLY A 141 -3.19 1.45 -6.13
N ASN A 142 -3.75 2.30 -5.26
CA ASN A 142 -4.08 1.92 -3.88
C ASN A 142 -5.09 0.76 -3.84
N VAL A 143 -6.08 0.76 -4.73
CA VAL A 143 -7.06 -0.34 -4.81
C VAL A 143 -6.41 -1.60 -5.39
N ALA A 144 -5.61 -1.47 -6.45
CA ALA A 144 -4.96 -2.60 -7.11
C ALA A 144 -3.95 -3.31 -6.20
N THR A 145 -3.36 -2.61 -5.21
CA THR A 145 -2.47 -3.19 -4.19
C THR A 145 -3.18 -3.45 -2.86
N ASN A 146 -4.44 -3.04 -2.73
CA ASN A 146 -5.17 -3.00 -1.46
C ASN A 146 -4.35 -2.30 -0.36
N ALA A 147 -3.83 -1.12 -0.68
CA ALA A 147 -2.93 -0.39 0.19
C ALA A 147 -3.56 -0.13 1.56
N ALA A 148 -2.75 -0.29 2.58
CA ALA A 148 -3.06 0.03 3.96
C ALA A 148 -1.96 0.93 4.52
N GLY A 149 -2.12 1.46 5.71
CA GLY A 149 -1.11 2.29 6.37
C GLY A 149 -1.47 2.54 7.83
N SER A 150 -0.89 3.55 8.45
CA SER A 150 -0.91 3.77 9.90
C SER A 150 -2.29 3.76 10.58
N LYS A 151 -3.36 4.05 9.82
CA LYS A 151 -4.75 4.08 10.36
C LYS A 151 -5.54 2.79 10.11
N PHE A 152 -4.86 1.72 9.69
CA PHE A 152 -5.49 0.42 9.41
C PHE A 152 -6.30 -0.11 10.61
N ILE A 153 -5.79 0.05 11.82
CA ILE A 153 -6.43 -0.48 13.03
C ILE A 153 -7.84 0.07 13.27
N LYS A 154 -8.09 1.32 12.88
CA LYS A 154 -9.42 1.95 13.03
C LYS A 154 -10.28 1.82 11.79
N TYR A 155 -9.68 1.94 10.63
CA TYR A 155 -10.43 2.11 9.38
C TYR A 155 -10.27 0.95 8.40
N GLY A 156 -9.34 0.00 8.66
CA GLY A 156 -9.04 -1.07 7.71
C GLY A 156 -8.19 -0.60 6.52
N SER A 157 -8.21 -1.39 5.47
CA SER A 157 -7.49 -1.15 4.21
C SER A 157 -8.33 -0.37 3.21
N THR A 158 -7.75 -0.01 2.08
CA THR A 158 -8.43 0.72 1.00
C THR A 158 -9.74 0.03 0.57
N LYS A 159 -9.76 -1.31 0.45
CA LYS A 159 -10.95 -2.07 -0.01
C LYS A 159 -12.16 -1.93 0.91
N ASP A 160 -11.94 -1.70 2.20
CA ASP A 160 -13.02 -1.66 3.21
C ASP A 160 -13.94 -0.45 3.02
N HIS A 161 -13.47 0.55 2.28
CA HIS A 161 -14.21 1.78 1.98
C HIS A 161 -14.82 1.80 0.58
N ILE A 162 -14.63 0.74 -0.23
CA ILE A 162 -15.10 0.73 -1.62
C ILE A 162 -16.56 0.31 -1.71
N ALA A 163 -17.36 1.17 -2.36
CA ALA A 163 -18.76 0.89 -2.70
C ALA A 163 -18.91 0.33 -4.11
N LYS A 164 -18.07 0.77 -5.06
CA LYS A 164 -18.14 0.38 -6.47
C LYS A 164 -16.77 0.52 -7.14
N ILE A 165 -16.47 -0.37 -8.07
CA ILE A 165 -15.36 -0.24 -9.01
C ILE A 165 -15.84 -0.41 -10.44
N LYS A 166 -15.14 0.25 -11.39
CA LYS A 166 -15.22 -0.08 -12.81
C LYS A 166 -13.86 -0.64 -13.25
N VAL A 167 -13.91 -1.74 -13.98
CA VAL A 167 -12.73 -2.51 -14.40
C VAL A 167 -12.79 -2.77 -15.90
N MET A 168 -11.67 -2.58 -16.58
CA MET A 168 -11.46 -2.96 -17.97
C MET A 168 -10.76 -4.33 -18.01
N LEU A 169 -11.37 -5.33 -18.64
CA LEU A 169 -10.77 -6.65 -18.83
C LEU A 169 -9.81 -6.68 -20.03
N ALA A 170 -9.00 -7.73 -20.12
CA ALA A 170 -8.04 -7.92 -21.21
C ALA A 170 -8.65 -8.03 -22.61
N ASN A 171 -9.91 -8.37 -22.72
CA ASN A 171 -10.70 -8.41 -23.97
C ASN A 171 -11.40 -7.08 -24.30
N GLY A 172 -11.15 -6.02 -23.51
CA GLY A 172 -11.81 -4.72 -23.68
C GLY A 172 -13.23 -4.62 -23.09
N GLU A 173 -13.73 -5.66 -22.43
CA GLU A 173 -15.02 -5.61 -21.74
C GLU A 173 -14.94 -4.74 -20.50
N MET A 174 -15.96 -3.90 -20.27
CA MET A 174 -16.07 -3.00 -19.11
C MET A 174 -17.03 -3.58 -18.09
N LEU A 175 -16.52 -3.87 -16.90
CA LEU A 175 -17.31 -4.35 -15.78
C LEU A 175 -17.62 -3.22 -14.81
N THR A 176 -18.83 -3.23 -14.25
CA THR A 176 -19.22 -2.43 -13.10
C THR A 176 -19.59 -3.36 -11.94
N LEU A 177 -18.76 -3.38 -10.91
CA LEU A 177 -18.96 -4.20 -9.73
C LEU A 177 -19.26 -3.30 -8.54
N LYS A 178 -20.28 -3.65 -7.74
CA LYS A 178 -20.78 -2.79 -6.65
C LYS A 178 -21.21 -3.58 -5.42
N LYS A 179 -21.10 -2.95 -4.27
CA LYS A 179 -21.59 -3.42 -2.98
C LYS A 179 -22.42 -2.29 -2.34
N GLU A 180 -23.56 -1.97 -2.94
CA GLU A 180 -24.41 -0.85 -2.49
C GLU A 180 -25.43 -1.27 -1.44
N ILE A 181 -25.72 -2.55 -1.33
CA ILE A 181 -26.75 -3.12 -0.43
C ILE A 181 -26.02 -3.89 0.66
N LYS A 182 -26.34 -3.61 1.94
CA LYS A 182 -25.69 -4.26 3.09
C LYS A 182 -25.93 -5.77 3.14
N LYS A 183 -27.13 -6.21 2.73
CA LYS A 183 -27.52 -7.61 2.72
C LYS A 183 -27.79 -8.04 1.28
N ASP A 184 -26.78 -8.62 0.67
CA ASP A 184 -26.81 -9.14 -0.71
C ASP A 184 -26.16 -10.53 -0.74
N ALA A 185 -26.93 -11.53 -1.14
CA ALA A 185 -26.50 -12.92 -1.25
C ALA A 185 -26.61 -13.44 -2.70
N THR A 186 -26.60 -12.54 -3.70
CA THR A 186 -26.71 -12.88 -5.13
C THR A 186 -25.37 -13.33 -5.73
N GLY A 187 -24.66 -14.19 -5.04
CA GLY A 187 -23.38 -14.75 -5.47
C GLY A 187 -22.18 -14.18 -4.69
N PRO A 188 -20.96 -14.56 -5.08
CA PRO A 188 -19.74 -14.10 -4.43
C PRO A 188 -19.46 -12.62 -4.73
N ASN A 189 -18.77 -11.94 -3.82
CA ASN A 189 -18.31 -10.57 -4.05
C ASN A 189 -17.13 -10.56 -5.02
N LEU A 190 -17.43 -10.41 -6.32
CA LEU A 190 -16.40 -10.44 -7.37
C LEU A 190 -15.47 -9.22 -7.38
N MET A 191 -15.76 -8.15 -6.64
CA MET A 191 -14.82 -7.03 -6.47
C MET A 191 -13.52 -7.50 -5.79
N GLU A 192 -13.61 -8.49 -4.89
CA GLU A 192 -12.46 -9.03 -4.16
C GLU A 192 -11.37 -9.60 -5.08
N LEU A 193 -11.71 -10.00 -6.30
CA LEU A 193 -10.74 -10.48 -7.30
C LEU A 193 -9.76 -9.39 -7.75
N PHE A 194 -10.16 -8.12 -7.67
CA PHE A 194 -9.38 -7.01 -8.18
C PHE A 194 -8.59 -6.28 -7.08
N PHE A 195 -8.97 -6.45 -5.82
CA PHE A 195 -8.23 -5.88 -4.69
C PHE A 195 -6.94 -6.66 -4.45
N GLY A 196 -5.80 -5.97 -4.50
CA GLY A 196 -4.50 -6.62 -4.40
C GLY A 196 -4.12 -7.46 -5.63
N SER A 197 -4.82 -7.32 -6.77
CA SER A 197 -4.50 -8.02 -8.01
C SER A 197 -3.36 -7.38 -8.80
N GLU A 198 -2.89 -6.22 -8.40
CA GLU A 198 -1.79 -5.47 -9.02
C GLU A 198 -1.92 -5.33 -10.56
N GLY A 199 -3.16 -5.24 -11.05
CA GLY A 199 -3.48 -5.05 -12.47
C GLY A 199 -3.43 -6.30 -13.35
N VAL A 200 -3.16 -7.49 -12.80
CA VAL A 200 -3.04 -8.72 -13.61
C VAL A 200 -4.38 -9.30 -14.08
N LEU A 201 -5.48 -9.03 -13.38
CA LEU A 201 -6.82 -9.54 -13.72
C LEU A 201 -7.68 -8.52 -14.46
N GLY A 202 -7.31 -7.24 -14.42
CA GLY A 202 -8.04 -6.16 -15.07
C GLY A 202 -7.51 -4.80 -14.63
N ILE A 203 -7.89 -3.75 -15.36
CA ILE A 203 -7.48 -2.37 -15.12
C ILE A 203 -8.60 -1.65 -14.40
N ILE A 204 -8.42 -1.35 -13.11
CA ILE A 204 -9.35 -0.50 -12.36
C ILE A 204 -9.20 0.92 -12.88
N TYR A 205 -10.31 1.51 -13.39
CA TYR A 205 -10.26 2.85 -13.96
C TYR A 205 -11.17 3.88 -13.28
N GLU A 206 -12.14 3.44 -12.48
CA GLU A 206 -12.99 4.29 -11.63
C GLU A 206 -13.31 3.59 -10.32
N VAL A 207 -13.32 4.34 -9.22
CA VAL A 207 -13.63 3.83 -7.88
C VAL A 207 -14.62 4.76 -7.20
N THR A 208 -15.60 4.19 -6.50
CA THR A 208 -16.50 4.94 -5.60
C THR A 208 -16.20 4.55 -4.17
N PHE A 209 -15.86 5.53 -3.33
CA PHE A 209 -15.61 5.32 -1.91
C PHE A 209 -16.78 5.80 -1.04
N ASN A 210 -17.06 5.04 0.00
CA ASN A 210 -17.76 5.52 1.17
C ASN A 210 -16.81 6.39 2.00
N THR A 211 -17.29 7.50 2.51
CA THR A 211 -16.50 8.37 3.38
C THR A 211 -16.94 8.23 4.83
N CYS A 212 -16.05 8.56 5.76
CA CYS A 212 -16.31 8.58 7.20
C CYS A 212 -16.57 10.00 7.70
N GLU A 213 -17.07 10.13 8.92
CA GLU A 213 -17.10 11.41 9.62
C GLU A 213 -15.69 11.81 10.04
N GLN A 214 -15.38 13.10 9.97
CA GLN A 214 -14.12 13.60 10.50
C GLN A 214 -14.13 13.55 12.03
N PRO A 215 -13.07 13.03 12.67
CA PRO A 215 -12.92 13.15 14.10
C PRO A 215 -12.73 14.63 14.48
N LYS A 216 -13.39 15.08 15.55
CA LYS A 216 -13.27 16.45 16.04
C LYS A 216 -12.07 16.64 16.95
N TYR A 217 -11.67 15.58 17.62
CA TYR A 217 -10.59 15.57 18.59
C TYR A 217 -9.57 14.52 18.18
N ILE A 218 -8.31 14.93 18.16
CA ILE A 218 -7.16 14.07 17.89
C ILE A 218 -6.12 14.41 18.95
N GLU A 219 -5.68 13.40 19.68
CA GLU A 219 -4.60 13.51 20.66
C GLU A 219 -3.52 12.46 20.38
N ASN A 220 -2.30 12.79 20.65
CA ASN A 220 -1.18 11.87 20.49
C ASN A 220 -0.49 11.63 21.83
N ILE A 221 -0.18 10.37 22.10
CA ILE A 221 0.59 9.97 23.27
C ILE A 221 1.86 9.24 22.85
N LEU A 222 2.95 9.48 23.58
CA LEU A 222 4.21 8.77 23.44
C LEU A 222 4.39 7.84 24.64
N ILE A 223 4.77 6.61 24.36
CA ILE A 223 5.06 5.57 25.36
C ILE A 223 6.48 5.08 25.12
N ARG A 224 7.29 5.03 26.19
CA ARG A 224 8.60 4.38 26.19
C ARG A 224 8.49 3.07 26.92
N THR A 225 8.90 1.98 26.26
CA THR A 225 8.73 0.64 26.83
C THR A 225 9.84 -0.32 26.43
N ASN A 226 10.07 -1.32 27.26
CA ASN A 226 10.91 -2.47 26.93
C ASN A 226 10.07 -3.73 26.58
N LYS A 227 8.72 -3.63 26.66
CA LYS A 227 7.79 -4.74 26.44
C LYS A 227 6.58 -4.30 25.60
N LEU A 228 6.60 -4.62 24.32
CA LEU A 228 5.53 -4.24 23.39
C LEU A 228 4.20 -4.95 23.67
N ASN A 229 4.23 -6.25 24.03
CA ASN A 229 3.02 -7.02 24.29
C ASN A 229 2.19 -6.46 25.44
N SER A 230 2.85 -5.99 26.52
CA SER A 230 2.15 -5.38 27.63
C SER A 230 1.40 -4.12 27.20
N ILE A 231 2.08 -3.24 26.45
CA ILE A 231 1.48 -2.01 25.94
C ILE A 231 0.33 -2.33 24.99
N ARG A 232 0.55 -3.23 24.02
CA ARG A 232 -0.45 -3.64 23.04
C ARG A 232 -1.73 -4.16 23.70
N GLN A 233 -1.62 -5.03 24.70
CA GLN A 233 -2.78 -5.59 25.40
C GLN A 233 -3.63 -4.51 26.06
N HIS A 234 -3.03 -3.45 26.61
CA HIS A 234 -3.75 -2.37 27.25
C HIS A 234 -4.37 -1.41 26.24
N ILE A 235 -3.62 -1.05 25.18
CA ILE A 235 -4.11 -0.11 24.15
C ILE A 235 -5.21 -0.76 23.29
N LEU A 236 -5.14 -2.07 23.02
CA LEU A 236 -6.15 -2.80 22.25
C LEU A 236 -7.27 -3.40 23.11
N ALA A 237 -7.31 -3.06 24.39
CA ALA A 237 -8.41 -3.48 25.26
C ALA A 237 -9.78 -2.95 24.73
N PRO A 238 -10.86 -3.75 24.88
CA PRO A 238 -12.16 -3.40 24.30
C PRO A 238 -12.66 -2.01 24.69
N GLU A 239 -12.28 -1.53 25.86
CA GLU A 239 -12.71 -0.25 26.43
C GLU A 239 -12.14 0.96 25.69
N VAL A 240 -10.96 0.83 25.10
CA VAL A 240 -10.23 1.96 24.49
C VAL A 240 -9.97 1.80 22.98
N LYS A 241 -9.96 0.57 22.45
CA LYS A 241 -9.57 0.29 21.05
C LYS A 241 -10.30 1.10 19.98
N ASN A 242 -11.57 1.46 20.23
CA ASN A 242 -12.39 2.21 19.26
C ASN A 242 -11.93 3.67 19.11
N ILE A 243 -11.17 4.18 20.08
CA ILE A 243 -10.62 5.54 20.08
C ILE A 243 -9.25 5.56 19.39
N ILE A 244 -8.56 4.42 19.35
CA ILE A 244 -7.23 4.30 18.77
C ILE A 244 -7.33 4.35 17.25
N SER A 245 -6.67 5.31 16.62
CA SER A 245 -6.60 5.42 15.16
C SER A 245 -5.29 4.94 14.57
N SER A 246 -4.19 5.01 15.33
CA SER A 246 -2.88 4.54 14.91
C SER A 246 -2.04 4.11 16.11
N ILE A 247 -1.21 3.08 15.93
CA ILE A 247 -0.19 2.65 16.90
C ILE A 247 1.08 2.34 16.13
N GLU A 248 2.05 3.24 16.21
CA GLU A 248 3.33 3.10 15.53
C GLU A 248 4.44 2.80 16.55
N TYR A 249 5.40 1.96 16.19
CA TYR A 249 6.57 1.74 17.03
C TYR A 249 7.86 1.82 16.21
N TRP A 250 8.98 2.07 16.89
CA TRP A 250 10.33 1.88 16.38
C TRP A 250 11.29 1.49 17.50
N ASP A 251 12.31 0.71 17.11
CA ASP A 251 13.30 0.17 18.04
C ASP A 251 14.42 1.17 18.44
N GLU A 252 15.32 0.72 19.30
CA GLU A 252 16.44 1.52 19.78
C GLU A 252 17.45 1.91 18.68
N ASN A 253 17.62 1.06 17.64
CA ASN A 253 18.51 1.38 16.52
C ASN A 253 17.91 2.50 15.66
N CYS A 254 16.61 2.49 15.47
CA CYS A 254 15.88 3.58 14.84
C CYS A 254 15.96 4.87 15.67
N GLN A 255 15.84 4.80 17.01
CA GLN A 255 16.02 5.96 17.90
C GLN A 255 17.42 6.58 17.72
N LYS A 256 18.47 5.75 17.76
CA LYS A 256 19.87 6.21 17.54
C LYS A 256 20.04 6.83 16.14
N LEU A 257 19.43 6.24 15.11
CA LEU A 257 19.48 6.76 13.75
C LEU A 257 18.86 8.17 13.64
N LEU A 258 17.82 8.44 14.42
CA LEU A 258 17.13 9.73 14.49
C LEU A 258 17.82 10.75 15.42
N GLY A 259 18.95 10.38 16.04
CA GLY A 259 19.71 11.24 16.95
C GLY A 259 19.19 11.27 18.37
N ASP A 260 18.28 10.37 18.73
CA ASP A 260 17.79 10.23 20.10
C ASP A 260 18.75 9.37 20.94
N SER A 261 18.81 9.64 22.25
CA SER A 261 19.46 8.74 23.21
C SER A 261 18.42 7.74 23.71
N PRO A 262 18.56 6.43 23.42
CA PRO A 262 17.53 5.46 23.81
C PRO A 262 17.46 5.32 25.34
N GLU A 263 16.30 5.63 25.91
CA GLU A 263 15.97 5.38 27.32
C GLU A 263 15.17 4.06 27.48
N SER A 264 14.71 3.49 26.37
CA SER A 264 13.93 2.26 26.30
C SER A 264 14.19 1.52 24.99
N THR A 265 13.85 0.24 24.93
CA THR A 265 14.00 -0.58 23.73
C THR A 265 13.10 -0.07 22.60
N TYR A 266 11.88 0.39 22.92
CA TYR A 266 10.91 0.83 21.93
C TYR A 266 10.29 2.19 22.29
N PHE A 267 10.09 3.03 21.27
CA PHE A 267 9.15 4.13 21.26
C PHE A 267 7.87 3.67 20.63
N VAL A 268 6.74 4.01 21.25
CA VAL A 268 5.39 3.73 20.71
C VAL A 268 4.61 5.04 20.69
N VAL A 269 4.14 5.42 19.52
CA VAL A 269 3.26 6.59 19.34
C VAL A 269 1.85 6.08 19.07
N VAL A 270 0.89 6.62 19.80
CA VAL A 270 -0.52 6.26 19.66
C VAL A 270 -1.31 7.52 19.31
N GLU A 271 -2.06 7.48 18.22
CA GLU A 271 -3.03 8.51 17.89
C GLU A 271 -4.41 8.09 18.38
N LEU A 272 -5.00 8.95 19.19
CA LEU A 272 -6.38 8.86 19.69
C LEU A 272 -7.25 9.77 18.85
N SER A 273 -8.41 9.31 18.39
CA SER A 273 -9.33 10.15 17.62
C SER A 273 -10.77 9.83 17.89
N SER A 274 -11.60 10.88 18.16
CA SER A 274 -13.02 10.76 18.43
C SER A 274 -13.80 12.02 18.03
N SER A 275 -15.12 11.89 17.92
CA SER A 275 -16.07 13.01 17.83
C SER A 275 -16.43 13.60 19.20
N SER A 276 -16.09 12.91 20.31
CA SER A 276 -16.31 13.32 21.70
C SER A 276 -14.98 13.49 22.43
N LYS A 277 -14.83 14.63 23.13
CA LYS A 277 -13.67 14.85 23.99
C LYS A 277 -13.70 13.94 25.22
N ASP A 278 -14.88 13.70 25.78
CA ASP A 278 -15.05 12.86 26.96
C ASP A 278 -14.56 11.43 26.72
N GLU A 279 -14.72 10.91 25.48
CA GLU A 279 -14.18 9.59 25.09
C GLU A 279 -12.66 9.58 25.07
N ILE A 280 -12.01 10.65 24.61
CA ILE A 280 -10.55 10.80 24.64
C ILE A 280 -10.06 10.85 26.09
N ASP A 281 -10.70 11.69 26.94
CA ASP A 281 -10.32 11.87 28.32
C ASP A 281 -10.47 10.54 29.11
N LEU A 282 -11.58 9.83 28.93
CA LEU A 282 -11.81 8.51 29.53
C LEU A 282 -10.75 7.48 29.06
N CYS A 283 -10.38 7.50 27.79
CA CYS A 283 -9.31 6.64 27.25
C CYS A 283 -7.97 6.92 27.96
N LEU A 284 -7.60 8.19 28.09
CA LEU A 284 -6.37 8.60 28.78
C LEU A 284 -6.37 8.21 30.27
N GLU A 285 -7.48 8.39 30.96
CA GLU A 285 -7.66 7.95 32.36
C GLU A 285 -7.50 6.42 32.47
N THR A 286 -8.17 5.65 31.61
CA THR A 286 -8.09 4.19 31.59
C THR A 286 -6.65 3.70 31.36
N LEU A 287 -5.89 4.35 30.45
CA LEU A 287 -4.49 4.01 30.21
C LEU A 287 -3.59 4.39 31.39
N ALA A 288 -3.86 5.51 32.05
CA ALA A 288 -3.10 5.92 33.24
C ALA A 288 -3.32 4.96 34.42
N GLU A 289 -4.53 4.45 34.64
CA GLU A 289 -4.84 3.43 35.67
C GLU A 289 -4.08 2.13 35.49
N LYS A 290 -3.67 1.80 34.24
CA LYS A 290 -2.84 0.62 33.95
C LYS A 290 -1.35 0.80 34.25
N ASN A 291 -0.96 1.91 34.88
CA ASN A 291 0.43 2.28 35.18
C ASN A 291 1.34 2.31 33.94
N ILE A 292 0.78 2.65 32.79
CA ILE A 292 1.56 2.88 31.56
C ILE A 292 2.14 4.29 31.66
N ASN A 293 3.45 4.42 31.49
CA ASN A 293 4.10 5.72 31.46
C ASN A 293 3.81 6.41 30.12
N ILE A 294 2.73 7.17 30.06
CA ILE A 294 2.30 7.93 28.90
C ILE A 294 2.75 9.39 29.00
N ALA A 295 3.24 9.93 27.89
CA ALA A 295 3.46 11.36 27.73
C ALA A 295 2.44 11.90 26.70
N LEU A 296 1.51 12.76 27.13
CA LEU A 296 0.62 13.47 26.24
C LEU A 296 1.43 14.51 25.45
N LEU A 297 1.30 14.49 24.13
CA LEU A 297 2.04 15.38 23.24
C LEU A 297 1.21 16.61 22.89
N ASN A 298 1.81 17.79 22.96
CA ASN A 298 1.19 18.98 22.35
C ASN A 298 1.35 18.93 20.81
N SER A 299 0.67 19.84 20.08
CA SER A 299 0.66 19.85 18.61
C SER A 299 2.08 19.84 18.03
N LYS A 300 2.98 20.70 18.51
CA LYS A 300 4.36 20.77 18.02
C LYS A 300 5.13 19.46 18.26
N GLN A 301 5.00 18.88 19.43
CA GLN A 301 5.64 17.59 19.76
C GLN A 301 5.07 16.46 18.89
N SER A 302 3.75 16.47 18.64
CA SER A 302 3.11 15.51 17.74
C SER A 302 3.69 15.60 16.33
N ASP A 303 3.77 16.81 15.76
CA ASP A 303 4.33 17.01 14.43
C ASP A 303 5.80 16.54 14.34
N GLU A 304 6.61 16.86 15.35
CA GLU A 304 8.03 16.44 15.43
C GLU A 304 8.16 14.91 15.50
N ILE A 305 7.34 14.23 16.29
CA ILE A 305 7.39 12.77 16.45
C ILE A 305 6.91 12.06 15.20
N TRP A 306 5.82 12.52 14.57
CA TRP A 306 5.36 11.95 13.31
C TRP A 306 6.35 12.19 12.18
N ALA A 307 6.98 13.36 12.09
CA ALA A 307 8.05 13.64 11.13
C ALA A 307 9.23 12.66 11.30
N LYS A 308 9.67 12.40 12.54
CA LYS A 308 10.70 11.40 12.83
C LYS A 308 10.31 10.01 12.33
N ARG A 309 9.06 9.59 12.56
CA ARG A 309 8.55 8.30 12.09
C ARG A 309 8.54 8.19 10.55
N GLU A 310 8.14 9.27 9.87
CA GLU A 310 8.11 9.35 8.41
C GLU A 310 9.51 9.43 7.78
N ASP A 311 10.49 9.97 8.48
CA ASP A 311 11.87 10.06 8.02
C ASP A 311 12.62 8.72 8.07
N LEU A 312 12.21 7.76 8.90
CA LEU A 312 12.89 6.47 9.06
C LEU A 312 13.11 5.73 7.71
N PRO A 313 12.09 5.53 6.84
CA PRO A 313 12.28 4.85 5.56
C PRO A 313 13.28 5.57 4.64
N VAL A 314 13.33 6.90 4.70
CA VAL A 314 14.21 7.73 3.86
C VAL A 314 15.65 7.63 4.36
N ASN A 315 15.86 7.80 5.67
CA ASN A 315 17.18 7.70 6.32
C ASN A 315 17.81 6.32 6.13
N LEU A 316 16.99 5.25 6.24
CA LEU A 316 17.47 3.89 6.01
C LEU A 316 17.76 3.61 4.54
N ALA A 317 16.98 4.19 3.61
CA ALA A 317 17.26 4.09 2.18
C ALA A 317 18.61 4.72 1.81
N SER A 318 18.94 5.89 2.41
CA SER A 318 20.22 6.57 2.18
C SER A 318 21.43 5.75 2.65
N LYS A 319 21.24 4.82 3.59
CA LYS A 319 22.24 3.85 4.06
C LYS A 319 22.28 2.55 3.25
N GLY A 320 21.54 2.45 2.17
CA GLY A 320 21.48 1.22 1.34
C GLY A 320 20.77 0.05 2.04
N ALA A 321 19.87 0.31 2.96
CA ALA A 321 19.12 -0.71 3.67
C ALA A 321 18.30 -1.59 2.72
N TYR A 322 18.36 -2.91 2.91
CA TYR A 322 17.40 -3.82 2.31
C TYR A 322 16.11 -3.81 3.12
N LYS A 323 15.01 -3.45 2.47
CA LYS A 323 13.71 -3.28 3.11
C LYS A 323 12.87 -4.53 2.98
N MET A 324 12.37 -5.02 4.11
CA MET A 324 11.40 -6.10 4.20
C MET A 324 10.12 -5.55 4.85
N ASP A 325 9.02 -5.80 4.20
CA ASP A 325 7.67 -5.46 4.66
C ASP A 325 6.95 -6.78 4.91
N ILE A 326 6.79 -7.12 6.17
CA ILE A 326 6.31 -8.41 6.64
C ILE A 326 5.26 -8.22 7.72
N SER A 327 4.49 -9.27 8.02
CA SER A 327 3.63 -9.27 9.19
C SER A 327 3.69 -10.60 9.92
N VAL A 328 3.47 -10.57 11.23
CA VAL A 328 3.38 -11.75 12.09
C VAL A 328 2.10 -11.69 12.91
N PRO A 329 1.59 -12.85 13.38
CA PRO A 329 0.51 -12.87 14.36
C PRO A 329 0.87 -12.03 15.58
N LEU A 330 -0.09 -11.23 16.07
CA LEU A 330 0.15 -10.29 17.16
C LEU A 330 0.67 -10.96 18.44
N GLU A 331 0.30 -12.22 18.66
CA GLU A 331 0.72 -13.02 19.81
C GLU A 331 2.22 -13.33 19.78
N THR A 332 2.82 -13.43 18.61
CA THR A 332 4.23 -13.80 18.44
C THR A 332 5.13 -12.60 18.14
N LEU A 333 4.57 -11.40 17.97
CA LEU A 333 5.28 -10.20 17.51
C LEU A 333 6.51 -9.86 18.36
N GLU A 334 6.38 -9.82 19.69
CA GLU A 334 7.49 -9.47 20.58
C GLU A 334 8.61 -10.51 20.52
N ASN A 335 8.27 -11.80 20.57
CA ASN A 335 9.24 -12.89 20.45
C ASN A 335 9.97 -12.83 19.10
N PHE A 336 9.23 -12.59 18.02
CA PHE A 336 9.82 -12.43 16.68
C PHE A 336 10.82 -11.26 16.63
N LEU A 337 10.48 -10.11 17.21
CA LEU A 337 11.38 -8.97 17.25
C LEU A 337 12.63 -9.20 18.10
N ASP A 338 12.49 -9.91 19.23
CA ASP A 338 13.60 -10.31 20.09
C ASP A 338 14.56 -11.25 19.35
N GLU A 339 14.06 -12.21 18.59
CA GLU A 339 14.86 -13.12 17.76
C GLU A 339 15.54 -12.37 16.62
N ILE A 340 14.83 -11.48 15.91
CA ILE A 340 15.40 -10.61 14.86
C ILE A 340 16.57 -9.77 15.40
N LYS A 341 16.40 -9.18 16.57
CA LYS A 341 17.46 -8.38 17.21
C LYS A 341 18.73 -9.21 17.47
N GLN A 342 18.60 -10.50 17.80
CA GLN A 342 19.74 -11.38 18.04
C GLN A 342 20.51 -11.74 16.77
N LEU A 343 19.88 -11.72 15.58
CA LEU A 343 20.55 -12.01 14.30
C LEU A 343 21.63 -10.97 13.95
N GLY A 344 21.34 -9.70 14.22
CA GLY A 344 22.27 -8.60 13.89
C GLY A 344 21.97 -7.35 14.72
N PRO A 345 22.45 -7.27 15.97
CA PRO A 345 22.04 -6.23 16.93
C PRO A 345 22.23 -4.79 16.47
N ASN A 346 23.20 -4.55 15.56
CA ASN A 346 23.52 -3.21 15.04
C ASN A 346 23.19 -3.05 13.55
N GLU A 347 22.74 -4.10 12.88
CA GLU A 347 22.47 -4.14 11.44
C GLU A 347 20.98 -4.18 11.13
N MET A 348 20.15 -4.45 12.16
CA MET A 348 18.70 -4.60 12.04
C MET A 348 18.01 -3.37 12.62
N PHE A 349 17.10 -2.79 11.87
CA PHE A 349 16.26 -1.66 12.26
C PHE A 349 14.82 -2.06 12.08
N SER A 350 14.01 -1.98 13.12
CA SER A 350 12.60 -2.34 13.07
C SER A 350 11.68 -1.20 13.48
N PHE A 351 10.67 -0.97 12.68
CA PHE A 351 9.57 -0.06 12.96
C PHE A 351 8.30 -0.59 12.27
N GLY A 352 7.14 -0.10 12.65
CA GLY A 352 5.91 -0.57 12.00
C GLY A 352 4.65 -0.28 12.80
N HIS A 353 3.58 -0.98 12.39
CA HIS A 353 2.23 -0.81 12.91
C HIS A 353 1.97 -1.86 14.00
N LEU A 354 2.07 -1.44 15.27
CA LEU A 354 1.93 -2.37 16.40
C LEU A 354 0.52 -2.99 16.49
N GLY A 355 -0.49 -2.32 15.92
CA GLY A 355 -1.88 -2.73 16.03
C GLY A 355 -2.29 -3.91 15.14
N ASP A 356 -1.56 -4.16 14.05
CA ASP A 356 -1.90 -5.17 13.03
C ASP A 356 -0.78 -6.18 12.75
N GLY A 357 0.36 -6.03 13.44
CA GLY A 357 1.50 -6.95 13.32
C GLY A 357 2.38 -6.70 12.10
N ASN A 358 2.20 -5.60 11.39
CA ASN A 358 3.07 -5.22 10.27
C ASN A 358 4.39 -4.65 10.79
N ILE A 359 5.48 -5.19 10.25
CA ILE A 359 6.85 -4.87 10.63
C ILE A 359 7.65 -4.51 9.37
N HIS A 360 8.30 -3.35 9.41
CA HIS A 360 9.29 -2.96 8.42
C HIS A 360 10.69 -3.26 8.98
N ILE A 361 11.26 -4.41 8.59
CA ILE A 361 12.64 -4.76 8.90
C ILE A 361 13.55 -4.16 7.81
N ASN A 362 14.57 -3.44 8.25
CA ASN A 362 15.56 -2.83 7.38
C ASN A 362 16.95 -3.33 7.76
N ILE A 363 17.63 -3.96 6.81
CA ILE A 363 18.94 -4.58 7.02
C ILE A 363 20.01 -3.66 6.42
N VAL A 364 20.88 -3.11 7.25
CA VAL A 364 22.03 -2.31 6.86
C VAL A 364 23.30 -3.13 7.14
N SER A 365 23.74 -3.90 6.17
CA SER A 365 24.94 -4.75 6.26
C SER A 365 25.62 -4.83 4.90
N GLU A 366 26.93 -4.72 4.87
CA GLU A 366 27.73 -4.91 3.62
C GLU A 366 28.11 -6.37 3.41
N SER A 367 28.44 -7.10 4.46
CA SER A 367 29.02 -8.44 4.39
C SER A 367 27.99 -9.58 4.57
N ASN A 368 26.95 -9.37 5.38
CA ASN A 368 26.05 -10.43 5.83
C ASN A 368 24.62 -10.30 5.29
N LYS A 369 24.34 -9.31 4.42
CA LYS A 369 22.98 -8.97 3.97
C LYS A 369 22.17 -10.19 3.50
N GLY A 370 22.72 -11.01 2.60
CA GLY A 370 22.01 -12.18 2.06
C GLY A 370 21.65 -13.20 3.14
N LYS A 371 22.61 -13.51 4.02
CA LYS A 371 22.39 -14.41 5.14
C LYS A 371 21.29 -13.91 6.08
N LEU A 372 21.34 -12.62 6.47
CA LEU A 372 20.32 -12.02 7.35
C LEU A 372 18.94 -12.04 6.72
N ILE A 373 18.81 -11.79 5.41
CA ILE A 373 17.55 -11.89 4.69
C ILE A 373 16.96 -13.30 4.79
N ASP A 374 17.77 -14.32 4.55
CA ASP A 374 17.35 -15.73 4.61
C ASP A 374 16.95 -16.13 6.03
N GLU A 375 17.68 -15.68 7.05
CA GLU A 375 17.38 -15.93 8.46
C GLU A 375 16.07 -15.27 8.88
N VAL A 376 15.82 -14.00 8.47
CA VAL A 376 14.54 -13.31 8.73
C VAL A 376 13.37 -14.07 8.10
N TYR A 377 13.50 -14.51 6.84
CA TYR A 377 12.46 -15.32 6.21
C TYR A 377 12.29 -16.69 6.86
N GLY A 378 13.38 -17.27 7.40
CA GLY A 378 13.35 -18.49 8.20
C GLY A 378 12.50 -18.32 9.46
N LEU A 379 12.78 -17.28 10.25
CA LEU A 379 12.00 -16.94 11.45
C LEU A 379 10.54 -16.62 11.10
N LEU A 380 10.32 -15.88 10.01
CA LEU A 380 8.97 -15.52 9.56
C LEU A 380 8.10 -16.78 9.31
N LYS A 381 8.69 -17.85 8.75
CA LYS A 381 7.99 -19.13 8.58
C LYS A 381 7.67 -19.79 9.91
N ILE A 382 8.62 -19.79 10.86
CA ILE A 382 8.42 -20.35 12.22
C ILE A 382 7.27 -19.65 12.93
N HIS A 383 7.18 -18.33 12.78
CA HIS A 383 6.13 -17.51 13.38
C HIS A 383 4.84 -17.43 12.54
N HIS A 384 4.70 -18.22 11.48
CA HIS A 384 3.53 -18.23 10.57
C HIS A 384 3.19 -16.85 9.98
N GLY A 385 4.23 -16.03 9.72
CA GLY A 385 4.08 -14.69 9.21
C GLY A 385 3.88 -14.62 7.70
N SER A 386 3.53 -13.42 7.22
CA SER A 386 3.39 -13.10 5.80
C SER A 386 4.64 -12.41 5.24
N PRO A 387 5.16 -12.81 4.07
CA PRO A 387 6.30 -12.16 3.44
C PRO A 387 5.98 -10.81 2.79
N SER A 388 4.72 -10.40 2.80
CA SER A 388 4.27 -9.09 2.31
C SER A 388 3.03 -8.64 3.05
N ALA A 389 3.16 -7.59 3.86
CA ALA A 389 2.06 -7.01 4.62
C ALA A 389 1.26 -5.99 3.79
N GLU A 390 1.94 -4.99 3.22
CA GLU A 390 1.31 -3.86 2.52
C GLU A 390 1.79 -3.69 1.07
N HIS A 391 3.07 -3.98 0.78
CA HIS A 391 3.72 -3.55 -0.46
C HIS A 391 3.40 -4.42 -1.68
N GLY A 392 2.61 -5.48 -1.53
CA GLY A 392 2.32 -6.44 -2.60
C GLY A 392 3.50 -7.34 -2.93
N ILE A 393 3.39 -8.07 -4.00
CA ILE A 393 4.38 -9.04 -4.51
C ILE A 393 5.16 -8.47 -5.69
N GLY A 394 4.46 -7.87 -6.65
CA GLY A 394 5.03 -7.29 -7.85
C GLY A 394 5.90 -8.28 -8.63
N GLN A 395 7.04 -7.77 -9.11
CA GLN A 395 8.10 -8.57 -9.74
C GLN A 395 9.17 -9.01 -8.72
N ARG A 396 9.27 -8.30 -7.58
CA ARG A 396 10.35 -8.46 -6.59
C ARG A 396 10.20 -9.70 -5.71
N LYS A 397 8.98 -10.00 -5.24
CA LYS A 397 8.74 -11.02 -4.21
C LYS A 397 8.19 -12.35 -4.76
N LYS A 398 8.19 -12.56 -6.09
CA LYS A 398 7.62 -13.75 -6.74
C LYS A 398 8.13 -15.08 -6.18
N GLU A 399 9.43 -15.23 -6.10
CA GLU A 399 10.06 -16.47 -5.59
C GLU A 399 9.76 -16.69 -4.11
N ILE A 400 9.77 -15.62 -3.30
CA ILE A 400 9.54 -15.72 -1.87
C ILE A 400 8.09 -16.13 -1.63
N TRP A 401 7.14 -15.49 -2.32
CA TRP A 401 5.72 -15.77 -2.18
C TRP A 401 5.39 -17.24 -2.42
N THR A 402 5.93 -17.84 -3.49
CA THR A 402 5.67 -19.25 -3.82
C THR A 402 6.34 -20.25 -2.87
N LYS A 403 7.36 -19.82 -2.10
CA LYS A 403 8.10 -20.67 -1.14
C LYS A 403 7.45 -20.72 0.26
N PHE A 404 6.44 -19.87 0.55
CA PHE A 404 5.74 -19.87 1.83
C PHE A 404 4.56 -20.84 1.83
N GLU A 405 4.39 -21.55 2.94
CA GLU A 405 3.27 -22.48 3.14
C GLU A 405 1.92 -21.73 3.07
N GLY A 406 0.92 -22.36 2.46
CA GLY A 406 -0.42 -21.78 2.28
C GLY A 406 -0.57 -20.85 1.08
N TYR A 407 0.53 -20.40 0.46
CA TYR A 407 0.45 -19.51 -0.71
C TYR A 407 0.48 -20.24 -2.06
N GLN A 408 0.92 -21.51 -2.10
CA GLN A 408 0.98 -22.30 -3.34
C GLN A 408 -0.38 -22.51 -3.99
N ASP A 409 -1.41 -22.78 -3.20
CA ASP A 409 -2.78 -22.98 -3.73
C ASP A 409 -3.38 -21.65 -4.19
N LYS A 410 -3.12 -20.56 -3.46
CA LYS A 410 -3.47 -19.19 -3.88
C LYS A 410 -2.81 -18.85 -5.22
N TYR A 411 -1.53 -19.17 -5.39
CA TYR A 411 -0.80 -18.96 -6.64
C TYR A 411 -1.39 -19.75 -7.81
N LYS A 412 -1.68 -21.05 -7.63
CA LYS A 412 -2.31 -21.90 -8.65
C LYS A 412 -3.70 -21.39 -9.05
N LEU A 413 -4.50 -20.98 -8.08
CA LEU A 413 -5.82 -20.41 -8.35
C LEU A 413 -5.69 -19.10 -9.13
N LEU A 414 -4.78 -18.21 -8.73
CA LEU A 414 -4.52 -16.96 -9.44
C LEU A 414 -4.05 -17.19 -10.88
N GLN A 415 -3.20 -18.20 -11.12
CA GLN A 415 -2.80 -18.59 -12.49
C GLN A 415 -4.00 -19.05 -13.32
N THR A 416 -4.92 -19.80 -12.73
CA THR A 416 -6.14 -20.27 -13.42
C THR A 416 -7.04 -19.09 -13.78
N LEU A 417 -7.26 -18.17 -12.85
CA LEU A 417 -8.02 -16.94 -13.10
C LEU A 417 -7.36 -16.08 -14.18
N LYS A 418 -6.04 -15.90 -14.10
CA LYS A 418 -5.28 -15.14 -15.11
C LYS A 418 -5.45 -15.73 -16.51
N LYS A 419 -5.29 -17.05 -16.67
CA LYS A 419 -5.46 -17.73 -17.96
C LYS A 419 -6.89 -17.60 -18.51
N SER A 420 -7.89 -17.58 -17.63
CA SER A 420 -9.29 -17.43 -18.04
C SER A 420 -9.63 -16.01 -18.45
N MET A 421 -9.14 -15.00 -17.69
CA MET A 421 -9.51 -13.59 -17.88
C MET A 421 -8.58 -12.85 -18.84
N ASP A 422 -7.36 -13.34 -19.03
CA ASP A 422 -6.35 -12.76 -19.92
C ASP A 422 -5.54 -13.89 -20.60
N PRO A 423 -6.14 -14.63 -21.52
CA PRO A 423 -5.51 -15.81 -22.15
C PRO A 423 -4.25 -15.47 -22.96
N LYS A 424 -4.12 -14.24 -23.44
CA LYS A 424 -2.92 -13.75 -24.14
C LYS A 424 -1.87 -13.16 -23.20
N ASN A 425 -2.14 -13.11 -21.88
CA ASN A 425 -1.25 -12.56 -20.88
C ASN A 425 -0.76 -11.14 -21.24
N ILE A 426 -1.69 -10.24 -21.60
CA ILE A 426 -1.36 -8.87 -22.00
C ILE A 426 -1.24 -7.91 -20.83
N LEU A 427 -1.96 -8.14 -19.71
CA LEU A 427 -2.00 -7.24 -18.55
C LEU A 427 -0.92 -7.60 -17.52
N SER A 428 0.03 -6.68 -17.27
CA SER A 428 1.08 -6.80 -16.25
C SER A 428 1.72 -8.19 -16.17
N PRO A 429 2.27 -8.75 -17.28
CA PRO A 429 2.59 -10.17 -17.42
C PRO A 429 3.69 -10.66 -16.47
N LYS A 430 4.51 -9.75 -15.95
CA LYS A 430 5.64 -10.05 -15.04
C LYS A 430 5.32 -9.87 -13.56
N VAL A 431 4.13 -9.38 -13.25
CA VAL A 431 3.65 -9.27 -11.87
C VAL A 431 3.10 -10.62 -11.42
N PHE A 432 3.48 -11.08 -10.25
CA PHE A 432 3.20 -12.41 -9.68
C PHE A 432 3.85 -13.59 -10.43
N PHE A 433 3.89 -13.55 -11.76
CA PHE A 433 4.27 -14.67 -12.61
C PHE A 433 5.65 -14.47 -13.27
N GLU A 434 6.26 -15.58 -13.71
CA GLU A 434 7.53 -15.57 -14.45
C GLU A 434 7.36 -15.24 -15.93
#